data_b306c844c985af45bb9d9983693b0e69
#
_entry.id   b306c844c985af45bb9d9983693b0e69
#
_cell.length_a   1.000
_cell.length_b   1.000
_cell.length_c   1.000
_cell.angle_alpha   90.00
_cell.angle_beta   90.00
_cell.angle_gamma   90.00
#
_symmetry.space_group_name_H-M   'P 1'
#
loop_
_entity.id
_entity.type
_entity.pdbx_description
1 polymer ?
#
loop_
_entity_poly.entity_id
_entity_poly.type
_entity_poly.pdbx_seq_one_letter_code
_entity_poly.pdbx_strand_id
1 'polypeptide(L)'
;VNLVSKTPSEERELRFHLNGTSARGLDINGFYGQRFEKIGTTIFASHNRNGAYDPAKIGFSAIPQFERYVLNPKLFVYFNDKTKMSFGINTTIENRLGGDMLYIKGKGDNTHQYYEENKTKRYSTQFVFNHTVNENNFLQIKNSVSYFNRNTAIPNYEFDGTQTATFTEASYTHSKEKSEWVSGVNIWTDKFKEKQITAFPLRDYTQT
;
A
#
# COMPACT_ATOMS: atom_id res chain seq x y z
N VAL A 1 -3.13 16.58 -4.21
CA VAL A 1 -3.90 15.56 -4.96
C VAL A 1 -4.67 14.73 -3.94
N ASN A 2 -6.00 14.68 -4.05
CA ASN A 2 -6.84 13.84 -3.21
C ASN A 2 -7.24 12.59 -4.00
N LEU A 3 -6.83 11.41 -3.53
CA LEU A 3 -7.15 10.11 -4.14
C LEU A 3 -8.28 9.46 -3.35
N VAL A 4 -9.43 9.31 -3.97
CA VAL A 4 -10.59 8.65 -3.37
C VAL A 4 -10.74 7.27 -3.99
N SER A 5 -10.78 6.22 -3.15
CA SER A 5 -11.04 4.87 -3.62
C SER A 5 -12.49 4.71 -4.09
N LYS A 6 -12.70 3.90 -5.14
CA LYS A 6 -14.02 3.61 -5.66
C LYS A 6 -14.93 2.97 -4.61
N THR A 7 -16.20 3.35 -4.64
CA THR A 7 -17.29 2.66 -3.97
C THR A 7 -18.02 1.77 -4.98
N PRO A 8 -18.53 0.61 -4.58
CA PRO A 8 -19.27 -0.27 -5.49
C PRO A 8 -20.65 0.32 -5.84
N SER A 9 -21.06 0.17 -7.10
CA SER A 9 -22.40 0.44 -7.60
C SER A 9 -23.23 -0.84 -7.65
N GLU A 10 -24.55 -0.74 -7.91
CA GLU A 10 -25.44 -1.89 -8.11
C GLU A 10 -25.06 -2.65 -9.38
N GLU A 11 -24.63 -1.95 -10.40
CA GLU A 11 -24.06 -2.56 -11.60
C GLU A 11 -22.70 -3.16 -11.29
N ARG A 12 -22.52 -4.40 -11.76
CA ARG A 12 -21.24 -5.10 -11.66
C ARG A 12 -20.18 -4.40 -12.51
N GLU A 13 -19.10 -3.97 -11.88
CA GLU A 13 -17.92 -3.47 -12.57
C GLU A 13 -16.82 -4.54 -12.55
N LEU A 14 -16.33 -4.91 -13.74
CA LEU A 14 -15.19 -5.81 -13.91
C LEU A 14 -14.23 -5.18 -14.90
N ARG A 15 -12.97 -4.97 -14.48
CA ARG A 15 -11.92 -4.40 -15.33
C ARG A 15 -10.68 -5.25 -15.28
N PHE A 16 -10.09 -5.45 -16.44
CA PHE A 16 -8.76 -6.05 -16.57
C PHE A 16 -7.85 -5.09 -17.33
N HIS A 17 -6.61 -5.06 -16.90
CA HIS A 17 -5.55 -4.32 -17.57
C HIS A 17 -4.35 -5.22 -17.73
N LEU A 18 -3.83 -5.30 -18.96
CA LEU A 18 -2.63 -6.03 -19.32
C LEU A 18 -1.70 -5.06 -20.04
N ASN A 19 -0.45 -4.97 -19.58
CA ASN A 19 0.58 -4.15 -20.20
C ASN A 19 1.89 -4.93 -20.27
N GLY A 20 2.56 -4.87 -21.42
CA GLY A 20 3.88 -5.45 -21.64
C GLY A 20 4.86 -4.39 -22.10
N THR A 21 6.11 -4.48 -21.68
CA THR A 21 7.18 -3.55 -22.07
C THR A 21 8.36 -4.26 -22.71
N SER A 22 9.15 -3.53 -23.52
CA SER A 22 10.37 -4.05 -24.12
C SER A 22 11.47 -4.42 -23.10
N ALA A 23 11.40 -3.87 -21.87
CA ALA A 23 12.25 -4.22 -20.73
C ALA A 23 11.80 -5.49 -20.00
N ARG A 24 11.02 -6.36 -20.64
CA ARG A 24 10.43 -7.59 -20.08
C ARG A 24 9.48 -7.31 -18.90
N GLY A 25 8.90 -6.12 -18.86
CA GLY A 25 7.87 -5.77 -17.91
C GLY A 25 6.54 -6.41 -18.31
N LEU A 26 5.78 -6.86 -17.28
CA LEU A 26 4.44 -7.38 -17.42
C LEU A 26 3.61 -6.88 -16.23
N ASP A 27 2.52 -6.17 -16.52
CA ASP A 27 1.54 -5.74 -15.54
C ASP A 27 0.21 -6.42 -15.83
N ILE A 28 -0.32 -7.14 -14.86
CA ILE A 28 -1.63 -7.78 -14.89
C ILE A 28 -2.43 -7.21 -13.72
N ASN A 29 -3.51 -6.49 -14.01
CA ASN A 29 -4.34 -5.87 -12.99
C ASN A 29 -5.79 -6.28 -13.20
N GLY A 30 -6.50 -6.55 -12.10
CA GLY A 30 -7.93 -6.85 -12.08
C GLY A 30 -8.64 -6.01 -11.04
N PHE A 31 -9.81 -5.52 -11.37
CA PHE A 31 -10.73 -4.85 -10.46
C PHE A 31 -12.11 -5.44 -10.59
N TYR A 32 -12.74 -5.73 -9.47
CA TYR A 32 -14.14 -6.10 -9.34
C TYR A 32 -14.82 -5.17 -8.35
N GLY A 33 -16.05 -4.76 -8.63
CA GLY A 33 -16.89 -3.99 -7.72
C GLY A 33 -18.36 -4.29 -7.97
N GLN A 34 -19.12 -4.53 -6.88
CA GLN A 34 -20.57 -4.68 -6.93
C GLN A 34 -21.20 -4.42 -5.56
N ARG A 35 -22.38 -3.79 -5.56
CA ARG A 35 -23.26 -3.62 -4.41
C ARG A 35 -24.46 -4.55 -4.53
N PHE A 36 -24.77 -5.24 -3.43
CA PHE A 36 -25.93 -6.11 -3.27
C PHE A 36 -26.78 -5.53 -2.12
N GLU A 37 -27.78 -4.71 -2.44
CA GLU A 37 -28.64 -4.06 -1.44
C GLU A 37 -27.83 -3.42 -0.27
N LYS A 38 -27.71 -4.15 0.84
CA LYS A 38 -27.07 -3.69 2.10
C LYS A 38 -25.57 -4.00 2.17
N ILE A 39 -25.03 -4.76 1.25
CA ILE A 39 -23.61 -5.13 1.25
C ILE A 39 -23.02 -4.80 -0.11
N GLY A 40 -21.79 -4.30 -0.12
CA GLY A 40 -21.02 -4.09 -1.34
C GLY A 40 -19.59 -4.55 -1.16
N THR A 41 -18.92 -4.85 -2.24
CA THR A 41 -17.50 -5.20 -2.21
C THR A 41 -16.75 -4.59 -3.38
N THR A 42 -15.48 -4.26 -3.16
CA THR A 42 -14.51 -4.02 -4.22
C THR A 42 -13.28 -4.88 -3.97
N ILE A 43 -12.71 -5.43 -5.01
CA ILE A 43 -11.46 -6.20 -4.94
C ILE A 43 -10.56 -5.70 -6.06
N PHE A 44 -9.37 -5.25 -5.71
CA PHE A 44 -8.31 -4.97 -6.65
C PHE A 44 -7.17 -5.97 -6.42
N ALA A 45 -6.70 -6.60 -7.49
CA ALA A 45 -5.54 -7.48 -7.48
C ALA A 45 -4.59 -7.08 -8.61
N SER A 46 -3.29 -7.13 -8.34
CA SER A 46 -2.26 -6.78 -9.31
C SER A 46 -1.04 -7.67 -9.14
N HIS A 47 -0.49 -8.11 -10.26
CA HIS A 47 0.83 -8.69 -10.37
C HIS A 47 1.65 -7.87 -11.37
N ASN A 48 2.76 -7.33 -10.91
CA ASN A 48 3.66 -6.51 -11.70
C ASN A 48 5.06 -7.11 -11.62
N ARG A 49 5.71 -7.30 -12.75
CA ARG A 49 7.10 -7.75 -12.81
C ARG A 49 7.87 -7.01 -13.89
N ASN A 50 9.15 -6.88 -13.70
CA ASN A 50 10.07 -6.32 -14.69
C ASN A 50 11.41 -7.03 -14.63
N GLY A 51 12.05 -7.25 -15.77
CA GLY A 51 13.43 -7.71 -15.83
C GLY A 51 14.41 -6.56 -15.58
N ALA A 52 15.60 -6.88 -15.08
CA ALA A 52 16.65 -5.87 -14.99
C ALA A 52 16.99 -5.32 -16.39
N TYR A 53 17.12 -3.99 -16.49
CA TYR A 53 17.35 -3.31 -17.75
C TYR A 53 18.50 -2.30 -17.66
N ASP A 54 19.47 -2.44 -18.55
CA ASP A 54 20.64 -1.58 -18.71
C ASP A 54 20.65 -0.94 -20.11
N PRO A 55 19.93 0.20 -20.30
CA PRO A 55 19.86 0.87 -21.59
C PRO A 55 21.17 1.50 -22.03
N ALA A 56 22.01 1.89 -21.08
CA ALA A 56 23.30 2.53 -21.33
C ALA A 56 24.43 1.52 -21.63
N LYS A 57 24.17 0.23 -21.42
CA LYS A 57 25.16 -0.87 -21.62
C LYS A 57 26.43 -0.69 -20.80
N ILE A 58 26.28 -0.18 -19.58
CA ILE A 58 27.41 0.06 -18.65
C ILE A 58 27.63 -1.09 -17.68
N GLY A 59 26.85 -2.17 -17.78
CA GLY A 59 26.96 -3.33 -16.91
C GLY A 59 26.15 -3.23 -15.61
N PHE A 60 25.46 -2.12 -15.36
CA PHE A 60 24.61 -1.91 -14.19
C PHE A 60 23.16 -1.66 -14.58
N SER A 61 22.21 -2.16 -13.77
CA SER A 61 20.79 -1.98 -14.00
C SER A 61 20.36 -0.55 -13.68
N ALA A 62 19.89 0.18 -14.70
CA ALA A 62 19.18 1.46 -14.50
C ALA A 62 17.76 1.22 -13.98
N ILE A 63 17.13 0.11 -14.40
CA ILE A 63 15.86 -0.38 -13.87
C ILE A 63 16.13 -1.76 -13.24
N PRO A 64 15.88 -1.93 -11.92
CA PRO A 64 16.08 -3.21 -11.25
C PRO A 64 15.08 -4.26 -11.73
N GLN A 65 15.43 -5.53 -11.62
CA GLN A 65 14.44 -6.60 -11.66
C GLN A 65 13.52 -6.48 -10.46
N PHE A 66 12.19 -6.61 -10.65
CA PHE A 66 11.26 -6.66 -9.54
C PHE A 66 10.07 -7.56 -9.81
N GLU A 67 9.45 -8.00 -8.76
CA GLU A 67 8.17 -8.67 -8.75
C GLU A 67 7.33 -8.14 -7.60
N ARG A 68 6.09 -7.74 -7.89
CA ARG A 68 5.15 -7.13 -6.93
C ARG A 68 3.78 -7.77 -7.04
N TYR A 69 3.22 -8.10 -5.88
CA TYR A 69 1.85 -8.54 -5.71
C TYR A 69 1.08 -7.54 -4.86
N VAL A 70 -0.10 -7.17 -5.30
CA VAL A 70 -1.02 -6.28 -4.57
C VAL A 70 -2.38 -6.95 -4.48
N LEU A 71 -3.01 -6.89 -3.29
CA LEU A 71 -4.37 -7.35 -3.08
C LEU A 71 -5.09 -6.38 -2.13
N ASN A 72 -6.19 -5.79 -2.59
CA ASN A 72 -6.96 -4.80 -1.83
C ASN A 72 -8.46 -5.15 -1.88
N PRO A 73 -8.94 -6.10 -1.05
CA PRO A 73 -10.36 -6.33 -0.84
C PRO A 73 -10.94 -5.24 0.08
N LYS A 74 -12.17 -4.82 -0.18
CA LYS A 74 -12.93 -3.89 0.67
C LYS A 74 -14.40 -4.30 0.71
N LEU A 75 -14.94 -4.35 1.93
CA LEU A 75 -16.34 -4.61 2.24
C LEU A 75 -17.03 -3.30 2.60
N PHE A 76 -18.25 -3.11 2.11
CA PHE A 76 -19.12 -1.99 2.44
C PHE A 76 -20.42 -2.54 3.04
N VAL A 77 -20.89 -1.92 4.12
CA VAL A 77 -22.15 -2.25 4.76
C VAL A 77 -23.01 -0.99 4.83
N TYR A 78 -24.21 -1.08 4.28
CA TYR A 78 -25.21 -0.01 4.24
C TYR A 78 -26.35 -0.40 5.19
N PHE A 79 -26.32 0.11 6.43
CA PHE A 79 -27.34 -0.20 7.43
C PHE A 79 -28.68 0.44 7.06
N ASN A 80 -28.61 1.67 6.61
CA ASN A 80 -29.71 2.50 6.09
C ASN A 80 -29.13 3.67 5.29
N ASP A 81 -29.99 4.58 4.81
CA ASP A 81 -29.57 5.74 4.00
C ASP A 81 -28.68 6.73 4.76
N LYS A 82 -28.73 6.71 6.11
CA LYS A 82 -27.95 7.61 6.98
C LYS A 82 -26.67 6.99 7.50
N THR A 83 -26.59 5.64 7.52
CA THR A 83 -25.48 4.93 8.20
C THR A 83 -24.85 3.90 7.30
N LYS A 84 -23.55 4.08 7.06
CA LYS A 84 -22.73 3.16 6.29
C LYS A 84 -21.36 2.98 6.90
N MET A 85 -20.77 1.81 6.72
CA MET A 85 -19.38 1.57 7.07
C MET A 85 -18.65 0.82 5.96
N SER A 86 -17.34 0.92 5.95
CA SER A 86 -16.50 0.10 5.10
C SER A 86 -15.27 -0.37 5.85
N PHE A 87 -14.83 -1.58 5.51
CA PHE A 87 -13.60 -2.18 6.00
C PHE A 87 -12.80 -2.74 4.83
N GLY A 88 -11.54 -2.40 4.76
CA GLY A 88 -10.63 -2.86 3.70
C GLY A 88 -9.30 -3.34 4.27
N ILE A 89 -8.65 -4.20 3.51
CA ILE A 89 -7.28 -4.65 3.75
C ILE A 89 -6.47 -4.30 2.51
N ASN A 90 -5.28 -3.74 2.70
CA ASN A 90 -4.34 -3.50 1.61
C ASN A 90 -3.09 -4.34 1.88
N THR A 91 -2.70 -5.12 0.88
CA THR A 91 -1.51 -5.97 0.93
C THR A 91 -0.61 -5.63 -0.24
N THR A 92 0.67 -5.42 0.02
CA THR A 92 1.70 -5.29 -1.01
C THR A 92 2.92 -6.09 -0.60
N ILE A 93 3.37 -6.99 -1.48
CA ILE A 93 4.61 -7.75 -1.32
C ILE A 93 5.45 -7.46 -2.55
N GLU A 94 6.69 -7.02 -2.36
CA GLU A 94 7.60 -6.70 -3.44
C GLU A 94 9.00 -7.24 -3.14
N ASN A 95 9.60 -7.86 -4.15
CA ASN A 95 11.02 -8.19 -4.19
C ASN A 95 11.67 -7.43 -5.35
N ARG A 96 12.80 -6.79 -5.07
CA ARG A 96 13.52 -5.99 -6.04
C ARG A 96 15.01 -6.30 -5.96
N LEU A 97 15.66 -6.50 -7.13
CA LEU A 97 17.08 -6.77 -7.24
C LEU A 97 17.69 -5.89 -8.33
N GLY A 98 18.59 -5.00 -7.94
CA GLY A 98 19.40 -4.15 -8.81
C GLY A 98 20.89 -4.40 -8.64
N GLY A 99 21.70 -3.67 -9.41
CA GLY A 99 23.15 -3.72 -9.35
C GLY A 99 23.79 -4.23 -10.63
N ASP A 100 24.86 -5.00 -10.48
CA ASP A 100 25.62 -5.57 -11.60
C ASP A 100 24.78 -6.56 -12.40
N MET A 101 24.76 -6.42 -13.72
CA MET A 101 23.95 -7.24 -14.62
C MET A 101 24.42 -8.70 -14.69
N LEU A 102 25.71 -8.99 -14.43
CA LEU A 102 26.20 -10.37 -14.35
C LEU A 102 25.76 -11.02 -13.05
N TYR A 103 25.81 -10.29 -11.93
CA TYR A 103 25.29 -10.78 -10.66
C TYR A 103 23.79 -11.13 -10.77
N ILE A 104 22.98 -10.22 -11.30
CA ILE A 104 21.53 -10.43 -11.46
C ILE A 104 21.21 -11.65 -12.34
N LYS A 105 22.06 -11.96 -13.32
CA LYS A 105 21.93 -13.13 -14.20
C LYS A 105 22.47 -14.43 -13.57
N GLY A 106 22.96 -14.40 -12.32
CA GLY A 106 23.58 -15.54 -11.65
C GLY A 106 24.97 -15.91 -12.20
N LYS A 107 25.66 -14.95 -12.83
CA LYS A 107 27.01 -15.08 -13.39
C LYS A 107 28.02 -14.14 -12.72
N GLY A 108 27.73 -13.74 -11.47
CA GLY A 108 28.66 -12.93 -10.67
C GLY A 108 29.97 -13.64 -10.40
N ASP A 109 31.06 -12.88 -10.33
CA ASP A 109 32.41 -13.32 -9.98
C ASP A 109 33.07 -12.33 -9.01
N ASN A 110 34.37 -12.45 -8.75
CA ASN A 110 35.09 -11.57 -7.82
C ASN A 110 35.05 -10.07 -8.20
N THR A 111 34.75 -9.73 -9.45
CA THR A 111 34.71 -8.36 -9.99
C THR A 111 33.26 -7.86 -10.18
N HIS A 112 32.31 -8.78 -10.27
CA HIS A 112 30.89 -8.54 -10.52
C HIS A 112 30.03 -9.01 -9.34
N GLN A 113 30.23 -8.36 -8.15
CA GLN A 113 29.61 -8.78 -6.89
C GLN A 113 28.54 -7.80 -6.40
N TYR A 114 28.45 -6.59 -6.98
CA TYR A 114 27.57 -5.56 -6.45
C TYR A 114 26.12 -5.88 -6.76
N TYR A 115 25.30 -5.88 -5.70
CA TYR A 115 23.87 -5.98 -5.78
C TYR A 115 23.19 -5.07 -4.73
N GLU A 116 21.96 -4.71 -5.00
CA GLU A 116 21.04 -4.13 -4.03
C GLU A 116 19.74 -4.93 -4.08
N GLU A 117 19.46 -5.70 -3.03
CA GLU A 117 18.20 -6.42 -2.86
C GLU A 117 17.30 -5.68 -1.88
N ASN A 118 16.04 -5.49 -2.26
CA ASN A 118 15.01 -4.92 -1.40
C ASN A 118 13.81 -5.87 -1.36
N LYS A 119 13.46 -6.35 -0.15
CA LYS A 119 12.26 -7.13 0.12
C LYS A 119 11.32 -6.31 0.98
N THR A 120 10.12 -6.09 0.50
CA THR A 120 9.13 -5.25 1.17
C THR A 120 7.84 -6.01 1.38
N LYS A 121 7.28 -5.92 2.59
CA LYS A 121 5.95 -6.41 2.93
C LYS A 121 5.18 -5.28 3.58
N ARG A 122 4.00 -4.97 3.05
CA ARG A 122 3.11 -3.95 3.61
C ARG A 122 1.71 -4.52 3.74
N TYR A 123 1.15 -4.40 4.93
CA TYR A 123 -0.23 -4.74 5.25
C TYR A 123 -0.87 -3.54 5.94
N SER A 124 -2.07 -3.17 5.55
CA SER A 124 -2.81 -2.15 6.29
C SER A 124 -4.30 -2.42 6.25
N THR A 125 -4.99 -2.00 7.29
CA THR A 125 -6.44 -1.97 7.35
C THR A 125 -6.95 -0.56 7.03
N GLN A 126 -8.18 -0.47 6.56
CA GLN A 126 -8.94 0.77 6.44
C GLN A 126 -10.33 0.52 7.01
N PHE A 127 -10.72 1.31 7.98
CA PHE A 127 -12.08 1.34 8.51
C PHE A 127 -12.63 2.75 8.37
N VAL A 128 -13.86 2.85 7.86
CA VAL A 128 -14.59 4.13 7.79
C VAL A 128 -16.03 3.87 8.21
N PHE A 129 -16.49 4.62 9.20
CA PHE A 129 -17.88 4.69 9.61
C PHE A 129 -18.41 6.09 9.32
N ASN A 130 -19.57 6.17 8.68
CA ASN A 130 -20.26 7.40 8.34
C ASN A 130 -21.68 7.38 8.87
N HIS A 131 -22.11 8.44 9.54
CA HIS A 131 -23.46 8.59 10.02
C HIS A 131 -23.98 10.03 9.81
N THR A 132 -25.04 10.16 9.04
CA THR A 132 -25.80 11.40 8.86
C THR A 132 -26.79 11.52 10.01
N VAL A 133 -26.48 12.36 10.99
CA VAL A 133 -27.35 12.58 12.18
C VAL A 133 -28.67 13.26 11.73
N ASN A 134 -28.54 14.31 10.94
CA ASN A 134 -29.65 15.01 10.27
C ASN A 134 -29.12 15.78 9.05
N GLU A 135 -29.97 16.58 8.39
CA GLU A 135 -29.63 17.30 7.15
C GLU A 135 -28.37 18.18 7.26
N ASN A 136 -28.08 18.66 8.46
CA ASN A 136 -26.97 19.59 8.71
C ASN A 136 -25.77 18.97 9.43
N ASN A 137 -25.91 17.73 9.90
CA ASN A 137 -24.93 17.14 10.82
C ASN A 137 -24.46 15.76 10.37
N PHE A 138 -23.15 15.60 10.28
CA PHE A 138 -22.50 14.39 9.82
C PHE A 138 -21.37 13.96 10.77
N LEU A 139 -21.35 12.68 11.16
CA LEU A 139 -20.31 12.06 11.96
C LEU A 139 -19.51 11.11 11.08
N GLN A 140 -18.19 11.20 11.15
CA GLN A 140 -17.29 10.27 10.49
C GLN A 140 -16.24 9.75 11.48
N ILE A 141 -16.00 8.43 11.45
CA ILE A 141 -14.90 7.79 12.18
C ILE A 141 -14.04 7.03 11.17
N LYS A 142 -12.74 7.23 11.23
CA LYS A 142 -11.75 6.53 10.42
C LYS A 142 -10.74 5.85 11.32
N ASN A 143 -10.31 4.66 10.92
CA ASN A 143 -9.21 3.97 11.57
C ASN A 143 -8.36 3.25 10.52
N SER A 144 -7.07 3.21 10.76
CA SER A 144 -6.12 2.43 9.97
C SER A 144 -5.05 1.88 10.89
N VAL A 145 -4.69 0.63 10.68
CA VAL A 145 -3.50 0.00 11.27
C VAL A 145 -2.63 -0.45 10.13
N SER A 146 -1.34 -0.13 10.18
CA SER A 146 -0.38 -0.53 9.16
C SER A 146 0.83 -1.25 9.75
N TYR A 147 1.27 -2.25 9.02
CA TYR A 147 2.52 -2.98 9.25
C TYR A 147 3.36 -2.89 7.98
N PHE A 148 4.58 -2.44 8.13
CA PHE A 148 5.55 -2.34 7.06
C PHE A 148 6.87 -2.97 7.50
N ASN A 149 7.34 -3.94 6.74
CA ASN A 149 8.67 -4.51 6.90
C ASN A 149 9.47 -4.29 5.62
N ARG A 150 10.70 -3.86 5.78
CA ARG A 150 11.67 -3.72 4.71
C ARG A 150 12.99 -4.36 5.10
N ASN A 151 13.43 -5.30 4.28
CA ASN A 151 14.79 -5.83 4.30
C ASN A 151 15.53 -5.28 3.07
N THR A 152 16.71 -4.71 3.30
CA THR A 152 17.61 -4.21 2.25
C THR A 152 18.97 -4.84 2.45
N ALA A 153 19.53 -5.44 1.40
CA ALA A 153 20.85 -6.06 1.43
C ALA A 153 21.71 -5.54 0.27
N ILE A 154 22.93 -5.18 0.61
CA ILE A 154 24.03 -4.88 -0.32
C ILE A 154 25.26 -5.69 0.13
N PRO A 155 26.34 -5.82 -0.65
CA PRO A 155 27.53 -6.51 -0.19
C PRO A 155 28.03 -5.99 1.17
N ASN A 156 28.19 -6.88 2.15
CA ASN A 156 28.67 -6.60 3.51
C ASN A 156 27.74 -5.72 4.39
N TYR A 157 26.51 -5.45 3.96
CA TYR A 157 25.55 -4.72 4.78
C TYR A 157 24.13 -5.24 4.56
N GLU A 158 23.42 -5.44 5.65
CA GLU A 158 21.98 -5.79 5.64
C GLU A 158 21.24 -4.93 6.66
N PHE A 159 20.06 -4.47 6.27
CA PHE A 159 19.11 -3.76 7.10
C PHE A 159 17.77 -4.51 7.08
N ASP A 160 17.18 -4.75 8.25
CA ASP A 160 15.82 -5.27 8.41
C ASP A 160 15.07 -4.42 9.42
N GLY A 161 14.10 -3.65 8.95
CA GLY A 161 13.31 -2.74 9.77
C GLY A 161 11.82 -3.03 9.66
N THR A 162 11.13 -2.91 10.80
CA THR A 162 9.68 -3.08 10.89
C THR A 162 9.05 -1.81 11.47
N GLN A 163 8.04 -1.29 10.79
CA GLN A 163 7.24 -0.16 11.25
C GLN A 163 5.79 -0.62 11.45
N THR A 164 5.22 -0.27 12.61
CA THR A 164 3.80 -0.44 12.91
C THR A 164 3.22 0.91 13.25
N ALA A 165 2.19 1.33 12.52
CA ALA A 165 1.54 2.61 12.75
C ALA A 165 0.03 2.45 12.86
N THR A 166 -0.60 3.30 13.68
CA THR A 166 -2.05 3.39 13.79
C THR A 166 -2.50 4.82 13.56
N PHE A 167 -3.67 4.98 13.01
CA PHE A 167 -4.35 6.26 12.85
C PHE A 167 -5.82 6.08 13.20
N THR A 168 -6.34 6.95 14.05
CA THR A 168 -7.77 7.02 14.37
C THR A 168 -8.21 8.48 14.33
N GLU A 169 -9.28 8.76 13.62
CA GLU A 169 -9.89 10.09 13.51
C GLU A 169 -11.38 9.98 13.78
N ALA A 170 -11.91 10.89 14.60
CA ALA A 170 -13.33 11.13 14.74
C ALA A 170 -13.60 12.59 14.40
N SER A 171 -14.50 12.85 13.45
CA SER A 171 -14.85 14.19 13.01
C SER A 171 -16.37 14.36 12.96
N TYR A 172 -16.81 15.55 13.33
CA TYR A 172 -18.19 16.00 13.29
C TYR A 172 -18.27 17.24 12.42
N THR A 173 -19.12 17.20 11.39
CA THR A 173 -19.36 18.31 10.48
C THR A 173 -20.75 18.87 10.74
N HIS A 174 -20.85 20.18 10.89
CA HIS A 174 -22.10 20.93 10.94
C HIS A 174 -22.14 21.91 9.77
N SER A 175 -23.09 21.73 8.85
CA SER A 175 -23.25 22.55 7.64
C SER A 175 -24.56 23.32 7.68
N LYS A 176 -24.50 24.64 7.42
CA LYS A 176 -25.64 25.53 7.16
C LYS A 176 -25.42 26.25 5.84
N GLU A 177 -26.48 26.88 5.30
CA GLU A 177 -26.48 27.54 3.98
C GLU A 177 -25.24 28.42 3.68
N LYS A 178 -24.64 29.06 4.70
CA LYS A 178 -23.53 30.01 4.55
C LYS A 178 -22.29 29.67 5.39
N SER A 179 -22.31 28.55 6.13
CA SER A 179 -21.18 28.19 7.00
C SER A 179 -21.09 26.70 7.19
N GLU A 180 -19.86 26.19 7.20
CA GLU A 180 -19.54 24.82 7.55
C GLU A 180 -18.50 24.82 8.67
N TRP A 181 -18.74 23.99 9.68
CA TRP A 181 -17.86 23.77 10.81
C TRP A 181 -17.46 22.30 10.87
N VAL A 182 -16.19 22.05 10.95
CA VAL A 182 -15.65 20.69 11.17
C VAL A 182 -14.87 20.70 12.46
N SER A 183 -15.27 19.85 13.40
CA SER A 183 -14.53 19.61 14.66
C SER A 183 -14.17 18.14 14.75
N GLY A 184 -13.03 17.86 15.31
CA GLY A 184 -12.59 16.46 15.43
C GLY A 184 -11.34 16.30 16.24
N VAL A 185 -11.01 15.05 16.49
CA VAL A 185 -9.78 14.62 17.13
C VAL A 185 -9.17 13.51 16.31
N ASN A 186 -7.86 13.52 16.18
CA ASN A 186 -7.11 12.40 15.64
C ASN A 186 -6.00 11.98 16.59
N ILE A 187 -5.71 10.69 16.59
CA ILE A 187 -4.63 10.07 17.35
C ILE A 187 -3.88 9.18 16.37
N TRP A 188 -2.58 9.31 16.34
CA TRP A 188 -1.73 8.43 15.58
C TRP A 188 -0.57 7.93 16.42
N THR A 189 -0.12 6.72 16.14
CA THR A 189 1.08 6.16 16.76
C THR A 189 1.99 5.63 15.66
N ASP A 190 3.26 5.72 15.88
CA ASP A 190 4.27 5.15 14.99
C ASP A 190 5.37 4.51 15.83
N LYS A 191 5.63 3.24 15.54
CA LYS A 191 6.66 2.45 16.19
C LYS A 191 7.54 1.80 15.14
N PHE A 192 8.80 2.14 15.17
CA PHE A 192 9.83 1.52 14.35
C PHE A 192 10.74 0.64 15.20
N LYS A 193 11.10 -0.52 14.66
CA LYS A 193 12.08 -1.43 15.21
C LYS A 193 13.03 -1.91 14.12
N GLU A 194 14.32 -1.79 14.39
CA GLU A 194 15.38 -2.38 13.58
C GLU A 194 15.80 -3.73 14.18
N LYS A 195 15.93 -4.73 13.34
CA LYS A 195 16.49 -6.02 13.71
C LYS A 195 18.02 -5.94 13.69
N GLN A 196 18.66 -6.36 14.76
CA GLN A 196 20.13 -6.39 14.82
C GLN A 196 20.67 -7.44 13.84
N ILE A 197 21.23 -6.98 12.72
CA ILE A 197 21.91 -7.81 11.72
C ILE A 197 23.38 -7.42 11.60
N THR A 198 23.70 -6.17 11.88
CA THR A 198 25.06 -5.63 11.81
C THR A 198 25.52 -5.11 13.16
N ALA A 199 26.79 -4.76 13.28
CA ALA A 199 27.37 -4.18 14.50
C ALA A 199 27.00 -2.70 14.75
N PHE A 200 26.20 -2.09 13.87
CA PHE A 200 25.75 -0.71 14.04
C PHE A 200 24.69 -0.57 15.12
N PRO A 201 24.59 0.58 15.81
CA PRO A 201 23.52 0.83 16.78
C PRO A 201 22.13 0.71 16.17
N LEU A 202 21.20 0.11 16.93
CA LEU A 202 19.79 0.00 16.51
C LEU A 202 19.11 1.37 16.44
N ARG A 203 18.21 1.52 15.48
CA ARG A 203 17.39 2.71 15.24
C ARG A 203 15.93 2.42 15.59
N ASP A 204 15.63 2.44 16.89
CA ASP A 204 14.28 2.21 17.38
C ASP A 204 13.63 3.53 17.82
N TYR A 205 12.34 3.72 17.52
CA TYR A 205 11.56 4.83 18.06
C TYR A 205 10.08 4.45 18.26
N THR A 206 9.41 5.21 19.12
CA THR A 206 7.96 5.20 19.28
C THR A 206 7.49 6.65 19.42
N GLN A 207 6.45 7.01 18.66
CA GLN A 207 5.78 8.32 18.69
C GLN A 207 4.27 8.12 18.87
N THR A 208 3.63 9.05 19.58
CA THR A 208 2.17 9.12 19.76
C THR A 208 1.72 10.56 19.66
#